data_9a2149ee22b0dc877781bf77b5b84e02
#
_entry.id   9a2149ee22b0dc877781bf77b5b84e02
#
_cell.length_a   1.000
_cell.length_b   1.000
_cell.length_c   1.000
_cell.angle_alpha   90.00
_cell.angle_beta   90.00
_cell.angle_gamma   90.00
#
_symmetry.space_group_name_H-M   'P 1'
#
loop_
_entity.id
_entity.type
_entity.pdbx_description
1 polymer ?
#
loop_
_entity_poly.entity_id
_entity_poly.type
_entity_poly.pdbx_seq_one_letter_code
_entity_poly.pdbx_strand_id
1 'polypeptide(L)'
;MRRFFADLVNIIIGSDPMILTSSYAIEFKDNLRAVKNTVRLFREAVEYLITPVKDHYEELEKIKGSNYRQQFIERLVHSTKNHKALYDFDEKFYKFPSYFRRSAITHAIGVVSS
;
A
#
# COMPACT_ATOMS: atom_id res chain seq x y z
N MET A 1 1.16 2.48 13.74
CA MET A 1 0.56 3.32 12.70
C MET A 1 1.29 4.63 12.45
N ARG A 2 1.70 5.36 13.48
CA ARG A 2 2.44 6.61 13.29
C ARG A 2 3.74 6.41 12.51
N ARG A 3 4.48 5.37 12.82
CA ARG A 3 5.74 5.05 12.16
C ARG A 3 5.53 4.73 10.68
N PHE A 4 4.45 4.02 10.37
CA PHE A 4 4.09 3.68 9.01
C PHE A 4 3.78 4.93 8.19
N PHE A 5 3.06 5.89 8.76
CA PHE A 5 2.75 7.15 8.09
C PHE A 5 4.00 7.96 7.82
N ALA A 6 4.93 8.01 8.78
CA ALA A 6 6.19 8.72 8.61
C ALA A 6 7.00 8.10 7.46
N ASP A 7 7.07 6.77 7.40
CA ASP A 7 7.78 6.07 6.33
C ASP A 7 7.13 6.32 4.97
N LEU A 8 5.80 6.31 4.90
CA LEU A 8 5.07 6.59 3.68
C LEU A 8 5.29 8.02 3.20
N VAL A 9 5.26 8.97 4.11
CA VAL A 9 5.51 10.39 3.81
C VAL A 9 6.95 10.56 3.29
N ASN A 10 7.91 9.91 3.91
CA ASN A 10 9.31 9.95 3.48
C ASN A 10 9.48 9.37 2.07
N ILE A 11 8.79 8.29 1.75
CA ILE A 11 8.83 7.68 0.43
C ILE A 11 8.26 8.63 -0.64
N ILE A 12 7.17 9.30 -0.35
CA ILE A 12 6.46 10.16 -1.30
C ILE A 12 7.15 11.50 -1.48
N ILE A 13 7.60 12.13 -0.39
CA ILE A 13 8.23 13.45 -0.42
C ILE A 13 9.71 13.35 -0.78
N GLY A 14 10.30 12.18 -0.61
CA GLY A 14 11.75 12.00 -0.72
C GLY A 14 12.42 12.29 0.60
N SER A 15 13.71 11.98 0.68
CA SER A 15 14.46 12.03 1.93
C SER A 15 15.04 13.39 2.27
N ASP A 16 14.71 14.44 1.52
CA ASP A 16 15.34 15.73 1.73
C ASP A 16 14.34 16.79 2.17
N PRO A 17 13.99 16.81 3.49
CA PRO A 17 13.10 17.82 4.03
C PRO A 17 13.78 19.18 4.21
N MET A 18 15.01 19.31 3.77
CA MET A 18 15.87 20.40 4.23
C MET A 18 15.74 21.69 3.47
N ILE A 19 14.95 21.74 2.40
CA ILE A 19 14.95 22.93 1.58
C ILE A 19 13.55 23.52 1.52
N LEU A 20 13.05 23.89 2.70
CA LEU A 20 11.87 24.72 2.76
C LEU A 20 12.27 26.17 2.80
N THR A 21 12.64 26.69 1.63
CA THR A 21 12.75 28.13 1.47
C THR A 21 11.38 28.70 1.17
N SER A 22 11.18 29.99 1.41
CA SER A 22 9.90 30.65 1.18
C SER A 22 9.39 30.50 -0.27
N SER A 23 10.28 30.32 -1.23
CA SER A 23 9.92 30.11 -2.64
C SER A 23 9.30 28.75 -2.90
N TYR A 24 9.55 27.76 -2.05
CA TYR A 24 8.99 26.42 -2.17
C TYR A 24 7.73 26.20 -1.33
N ALA A 25 7.30 27.19 -0.56
CA ALA A 25 6.17 27.04 0.33
C ALA A 25 4.87 26.68 -0.41
N ILE A 26 4.66 27.25 -1.60
CA ILE A 26 3.48 26.97 -2.43
C ILE A 26 3.55 25.54 -2.99
N GLU A 27 4.71 25.15 -3.51
CA GLU A 27 4.92 23.79 -4.00
C GLU A 27 4.77 22.76 -2.88
N PHE A 28 5.24 23.09 -1.69
CA PHE A 28 5.10 22.21 -0.52
C PHE A 28 3.63 22.01 -0.16
N LYS A 29 2.81 23.06 -0.22
CA LYS A 29 1.38 22.94 0.05
C LYS A 29 0.68 22.03 -0.96
N ASP A 30 1.01 22.18 -2.24
CA ASP A 30 0.45 21.33 -3.29
C ASP A 30 0.93 19.89 -3.14
N ASN A 31 2.20 19.69 -2.82
CA ASN A 31 2.76 18.37 -2.55
C ASN A 31 2.12 17.74 -1.31
N LEU A 32 1.86 18.52 -0.28
CA LEU A 32 1.21 18.03 0.93
C LEU A 32 -0.21 17.56 0.63
N ARG A 33 -0.95 18.26 -0.22
CA ARG A 33 -2.28 17.84 -0.66
C ARG A 33 -2.20 16.50 -1.40
N ALA A 34 -1.24 16.36 -2.32
CA ALA A 34 -1.00 15.11 -3.04
C ALA A 34 -0.64 13.98 -2.08
N VAL A 35 0.19 14.24 -1.07
CA VAL A 35 0.55 13.27 -0.05
C VAL A 35 -0.68 12.83 0.74
N LYS A 36 -1.52 13.77 1.16
CA LYS A 36 -2.76 13.44 1.89
C LYS A 36 -3.69 12.57 1.06
N ASN A 37 -3.82 12.87 -0.22
CA ASN A 37 -4.64 12.07 -1.13
C ASN A 37 -4.07 10.67 -1.30
N THR A 38 -2.75 10.56 -1.40
CA THR A 38 -2.08 9.26 -1.52
C THR A 38 -2.24 8.43 -0.26
N VAL A 39 -2.13 9.04 0.91
CA VAL A 39 -2.35 8.37 2.20
C VAL A 39 -3.78 7.85 2.29
N ARG A 40 -4.76 8.64 1.87
CA ARG A 40 -6.15 8.21 1.85
C ARG A 40 -6.36 7.02 0.93
N LEU A 41 -5.81 7.07 -0.28
CA LEU A 41 -5.89 5.96 -1.23
C LEU A 41 -5.21 4.71 -0.69
N PHE A 42 -4.08 4.88 -0.02
CA PHE A 42 -3.37 3.77 0.59
C PHE A 42 -4.23 3.12 1.69
N ARG A 43 -4.88 3.91 2.52
CA ARG A 43 -5.80 3.39 3.54
C ARG A 43 -6.95 2.61 2.92
N GLU A 44 -7.54 3.15 1.87
CA GLU A 44 -8.62 2.48 1.15
C GLU A 44 -8.13 1.15 0.56
N ALA A 45 -6.91 1.13 0.04
CA ALA A 45 -6.30 -0.09 -0.48
C ALA A 45 -6.10 -1.13 0.63
N VAL A 46 -5.61 -0.72 1.81
CA VAL A 46 -5.46 -1.62 2.95
C VAL A 46 -6.81 -2.19 3.37
N GLU A 47 -7.83 -1.36 3.48
CA GLU A 47 -9.18 -1.81 3.84
C GLU A 47 -9.72 -2.81 2.83
N TYR A 48 -9.51 -2.56 1.55
CA TYR A 48 -9.91 -3.50 0.50
C TYR A 48 -9.20 -4.84 0.65
N LEU A 49 -7.89 -4.80 0.94
CA LEU A 49 -7.06 -5.99 1.03
C LEU A 49 -7.33 -6.83 2.28
N ILE A 50 -7.96 -6.27 3.30
CA ILE A 50 -8.34 -7.02 4.50
C ILE A 50 -9.25 -8.20 4.15
N THR A 51 -10.17 -8.01 3.21
CA THR A 51 -11.10 -9.07 2.78
C THR A 51 -10.37 -10.28 2.19
N PRO A 52 -9.51 -10.15 1.16
CA PRO A 52 -8.76 -11.31 0.68
C PRO A 52 -7.86 -11.95 1.74
N VAL A 53 -7.27 -11.15 2.62
CA VAL A 53 -6.43 -11.69 3.69
C VAL A 53 -7.26 -12.54 4.65
N LYS A 54 -8.42 -12.05 5.07
CA LYS A 54 -9.31 -12.81 5.95
C LYS A 54 -9.81 -14.09 5.29
N ASP A 55 -10.22 -14.00 4.03
CA ASP A 55 -10.78 -15.12 3.30
C ASP A 55 -9.76 -16.26 3.13
N HIS A 56 -8.48 -15.92 3.05
CA HIS A 56 -7.40 -16.87 2.83
C HIS A 56 -6.43 -16.98 4.01
N TYR A 57 -6.87 -16.58 5.19
CA TYR A 57 -5.99 -16.52 6.36
C TYR A 57 -5.49 -17.88 6.80
N GLU A 58 -6.29 -18.92 6.68
CA GLU A 58 -5.86 -20.28 7.01
C GLU A 58 -4.69 -20.72 6.12
N GLU A 59 -4.75 -20.39 4.85
CA GLU A 59 -3.66 -20.68 3.92
C GLU A 59 -2.42 -19.86 4.22
N LEU A 60 -2.62 -18.58 4.62
CA LEU A 60 -1.53 -17.70 5.01
C LEU A 60 -0.77 -18.21 6.23
N GLU A 61 -1.46 -18.74 7.21
CA GLU A 61 -0.82 -19.27 8.43
C GLU A 61 0.15 -20.40 8.13
N LYS A 62 -0.11 -21.16 7.06
CA LYS A 62 0.74 -22.28 6.65
C LYS A 62 2.00 -21.80 5.94
N ILE A 63 2.03 -20.57 5.48
CA ILE A 63 3.17 -20.00 4.76
C ILE A 63 4.13 -19.39 5.76
N LYS A 64 5.39 -19.79 5.70
CA LYS A 64 6.45 -19.24 6.53
C LYS A 64 7.18 -18.14 5.74
N GLY A 65 7.36 -16.98 6.36
CA GLY A 65 8.05 -15.86 5.76
C GLY A 65 7.09 -14.80 5.24
N SER A 66 7.36 -13.54 5.63
CA SER A 66 6.49 -12.41 5.28
C SER A 66 6.48 -12.14 3.79
N ASN A 67 7.61 -12.34 3.10
CA ASN A 67 7.68 -12.13 1.66
C ASN A 67 6.79 -13.11 0.89
N TYR A 68 6.75 -14.37 1.33
CA TYR A 68 5.93 -15.39 0.67
C TYR A 68 4.45 -15.17 0.93
N ARG A 69 4.10 -14.71 2.13
CA ARG A 69 2.71 -14.35 2.45
C ARG A 69 2.24 -13.18 1.60
N GLN A 70 3.08 -12.17 1.44
CA GLN A 70 2.79 -11.04 0.59
C GLN A 70 2.59 -11.47 -0.86
N GLN A 71 3.46 -12.32 -1.40
CA GLN A 71 3.35 -12.82 -2.76
C GLN A 71 2.07 -13.62 -2.97
N PHE A 72 1.67 -14.41 -1.98
CA PHE A 72 0.44 -15.18 -2.05
C PHE A 72 -0.78 -14.26 -2.23
N ILE A 73 -0.89 -13.23 -1.41
CA ILE A 73 -2.00 -12.26 -1.51
C ILE A 73 -1.90 -11.46 -2.82
N GLU A 74 -0.69 -11.08 -3.23
CA GLU A 74 -0.51 -10.34 -4.47
C GLU A 74 -1.06 -11.11 -5.68
N ARG A 75 -0.88 -12.42 -5.72
CA ARG A 75 -1.45 -13.26 -6.79
C ARG A 75 -2.96 -13.25 -6.80
N LEU A 76 -3.60 -13.07 -5.66
CA LEU A 76 -5.05 -13.03 -5.55
C LEU A 76 -5.64 -11.72 -6.07
N VAL A 77 -4.88 -10.64 -6.02
CA VAL A 77 -5.39 -9.29 -6.29
C VAL A 77 -4.80 -8.63 -7.53
N HIS A 78 -3.68 -9.14 -8.04
CA HIS A 78 -2.99 -8.55 -9.19
C HIS A 78 -3.10 -9.46 -10.41
N SER A 79 -3.67 -8.93 -11.48
CA SER A 79 -3.78 -9.62 -12.75
C SER A 79 -2.55 -9.38 -13.61
N THR A 80 -2.01 -10.44 -14.18
CA THR A 80 -0.94 -10.37 -15.16
C THR A 80 -1.45 -10.89 -16.52
N LYS A 81 -0.61 -10.81 -17.55
CA LYS A 81 -0.98 -11.26 -18.89
C LYS A 81 -1.48 -12.70 -18.91
N ASN A 82 -0.89 -13.57 -18.09
CA ASN A 82 -1.18 -15.02 -18.07
C ASN A 82 -1.97 -15.45 -16.83
N HIS A 83 -2.40 -14.51 -15.99
CA HIS A 83 -3.06 -14.81 -14.73
C HIS A 83 -4.12 -13.77 -14.43
N LYS A 84 -5.35 -14.23 -14.26
CA LYS A 84 -6.45 -13.35 -13.83
C LYS A 84 -6.62 -13.43 -12.33
N ALA A 85 -6.59 -12.29 -11.68
CA ALA A 85 -6.75 -12.21 -10.22
C ALA A 85 -8.18 -12.57 -9.79
N LEU A 86 -8.30 -13.15 -8.62
CA LEU A 86 -9.60 -13.48 -8.01
C LEU A 86 -10.33 -12.22 -7.55
N TYR A 87 -9.60 -11.21 -7.12
CA TYR A 87 -10.12 -9.92 -6.67
C TYR A 87 -9.72 -8.82 -7.64
N ASP A 88 -10.59 -7.86 -7.85
CA ASP A 88 -10.42 -6.80 -8.85
C ASP A 88 -9.70 -5.56 -8.30
N PHE A 89 -8.64 -5.77 -7.54
CA PHE A 89 -7.87 -4.67 -6.94
C PHE A 89 -7.34 -3.70 -8.00
N ASP A 90 -6.80 -4.23 -9.11
CA ASP A 90 -6.21 -3.40 -10.15
C ASP A 90 -7.23 -2.52 -10.87
N GLU A 91 -8.48 -2.97 -10.95
CA GLU A 91 -9.55 -2.16 -11.53
C GLU A 91 -9.97 -1.04 -10.59
N LYS A 92 -10.12 -1.35 -9.31
CA LYS A 92 -10.54 -0.40 -8.31
C LYS A 92 -9.47 0.66 -8.03
N PHE A 93 -8.21 0.24 -8.02
CA PHE A 93 -7.06 1.12 -7.77
C PHE A 93 -6.18 1.19 -9.01
N TYR A 94 -6.75 1.72 -10.09
CA TYR A 94 -6.08 1.82 -11.38
C TYR A 94 -4.80 2.64 -11.26
N LYS A 95 -3.71 2.13 -11.84
CA LYS A 95 -2.37 2.74 -11.79
C LYS A 95 -1.80 2.91 -10.38
N PHE A 96 -2.31 2.14 -9.41
CA PHE A 96 -1.72 2.13 -8.07
C PHE A 96 -0.32 1.54 -8.15
N PRO A 97 0.72 2.25 -7.65
CA PRO A 97 2.10 1.76 -7.77
C PRO A 97 2.29 0.39 -7.10
N SER A 98 3.06 -0.48 -7.75
CA SER A 98 3.30 -1.83 -7.24
C SER A 98 3.96 -1.83 -5.86
N TYR A 99 4.85 -0.88 -5.62
CA TYR A 99 5.48 -0.72 -4.31
C TYR A 99 4.43 -0.49 -3.21
N PHE A 100 3.49 0.41 -3.45
CA PHE A 100 2.43 0.71 -2.50
C PHE A 100 1.46 -0.46 -2.35
N ARG A 101 1.18 -1.17 -3.43
CA ARG A 101 0.34 -2.38 -3.36
C ARG A 101 0.96 -3.41 -2.44
N ARG A 102 2.25 -3.68 -2.57
CA ARG A 102 2.96 -4.64 -1.71
C ARG A 102 2.98 -4.19 -0.26
N SER A 103 3.22 -2.91 -0.03
CA SER A 103 3.19 -2.35 1.33
C SER A 103 1.80 -2.45 1.94
N ALA A 104 0.77 -2.18 1.16
CA ALA A 104 -0.61 -2.30 1.62
C ALA A 104 -0.97 -3.74 1.97
N ILE A 105 -0.52 -4.71 1.18
CA ILE A 105 -0.72 -6.13 1.47
C ILE A 105 -0.08 -6.51 2.79
N THR A 106 1.18 -6.13 2.98
CA THR A 106 1.91 -6.41 4.23
C THR A 106 1.20 -5.81 5.43
N HIS A 107 0.72 -4.58 5.27
CA HIS A 107 -0.01 -3.91 6.35
C HIS A 107 -1.35 -4.58 6.64
N ALA A 108 -2.08 -5.00 5.61
CA ALA A 108 -3.34 -5.70 5.78
C ALA A 108 -3.15 -7.04 6.50
N ILE A 109 -2.10 -7.79 6.17
CA ILE A 109 -1.76 -9.03 6.86
C ILE A 109 -1.49 -8.75 8.35
N GLY A 110 -0.73 -7.69 8.64
CA GLY A 110 -0.46 -7.30 10.01
C GLY A 110 -1.71 -6.95 10.81
N VAL A 111 -2.63 -6.23 10.19
CA VAL A 111 -3.91 -5.85 10.82
C VAL A 111 -4.75 -7.08 11.15
N VAL A 112 -4.86 -8.03 10.21
CA VAL A 112 -5.67 -9.22 10.42
C VAL A 112 -5.04 -10.16 11.45
N SER A 113 -3.71 -10.24 11.50
CA SER A 113 -3.01 -11.15 12.41
C SER A 113 -2.84 -10.60 13.83
N SER A 114 -3.11 -9.33 14.04
CA SER A 114 -2.99 -8.72 15.37
C SER A 114 -4.20 -8.99 16.27
#